data_720a64b2f2ead234a915c86ac5149cb1
#
_entry.id   720a64b2f2ead234a915c86ac5149cb1
#
_cell.length_a   1.000
_cell.length_b   1.000
_cell.length_c   1.000
_cell.angle_alpha   90.00
_cell.angle_beta   90.00
_cell.angle_gamma   90.00
#
_symmetry.space_group_name_H-M   'P 1'
#
loop_
_entity.id
_entity.type
_entity.pdbx_description
1 polymer ?
#
loop_
_entity_poly.entity_id
_entity_poly.type
_entity_poly.pdbx_seq_one_letter_code
_entity_poly.pdbx_strand_id
1 'polypeptide(L)'
;MFRFRFILILLLIFSSTYSLANSKFEKDLKKISKDNGFVDNKEEVYSSEQITDKKNTILIIYTHGASNDQKIDKCLSSWNKVPSVILSLHNKKIKNYHIKIYRLCSGVRGWSKKEQDKMWKAHKKYGTLDLKLTDKDGTPLIKKQKQNQKLRIIKEKVDNFIEEGFENIVLAGHSSGGWQSIKIKAKFPELAKGVIGLHAGAGGTVKNRKDWPWWEDIRYYDFVEDLSQLNAIFVTHDKDHYNSPKDYALFSNLSSVKFVNITESGCKKKKILGDYHEIALTKCYADYEEKNKNIVQYLEKLF
;
A
#
# COMPACT_ATOMS: atom_id res chain seq x y z
N MET A 1 5.34 44.84 28.76
CA MET A 1 5.46 43.53 29.41
C MET A 1 4.31 42.54 29.12
N PHE A 2 3.20 42.94 28.53
CA PHE A 2 2.01 42.07 28.29
C PHE A 2 2.03 41.29 26.96
N ARG A 3 2.81 41.67 25.97
CA ARG A 3 2.84 41.00 24.66
C ARG A 3 3.63 39.66 24.61
N PHE A 4 4.57 39.44 25.52
CA PHE A 4 5.39 38.22 25.55
C PHE A 4 4.67 37.00 26.15
N ARG A 5 3.68 37.24 27.04
CA ARG A 5 2.95 36.12 27.67
C ARG A 5 1.93 35.46 26.73
N PHE A 6 1.36 36.22 25.78
CA PHE A 6 0.39 35.66 24.83
C PHE A 6 1.02 34.75 23.78
N ILE A 7 2.25 35.03 23.36
CA ILE A 7 2.99 34.19 22.39
C ILE A 7 3.39 32.86 23.01
N LEU A 8 3.77 32.86 24.28
CA LEU A 8 4.14 31.63 24.99
C LEU A 8 2.97 30.67 25.19
N ILE A 9 1.78 31.22 25.48
CA ILE A 9 0.55 30.41 25.65
C ILE A 9 0.09 29.81 24.32
N LEU A 10 0.20 30.55 23.21
CA LEU A 10 -0.10 30.01 21.87
C LEU A 10 0.88 28.90 21.46
N LEU A 11 2.17 29.02 21.75
CA LEU A 11 3.17 27.97 21.49
C LEU A 11 2.93 26.71 22.34
N LEU A 12 2.52 26.87 23.61
CA LEU A 12 2.17 25.74 24.47
C LEU A 12 0.90 25.01 24.04
N ILE A 13 -0.10 25.71 23.51
CA ILE A 13 -1.32 25.08 22.98
C ILE A 13 -1.03 24.32 21.68
N PHE A 14 -0.18 24.84 20.80
CA PHE A 14 0.22 24.13 19.58
C PHE A 14 1.10 22.92 19.88
N SER A 15 2.01 22.99 20.85
CA SER A 15 2.84 21.85 21.24
C SER A 15 2.05 20.74 21.95
N SER A 16 1.01 21.08 22.72
CA SER A 16 0.17 20.08 23.40
C SER A 16 -0.77 19.34 22.43
N THR A 17 -1.29 20.00 21.41
CA THR A 17 -2.12 19.32 20.39
C THR A 17 -1.31 18.42 19.48
N TYR A 18 -0.06 18.75 19.18
CA TYR A 18 0.87 17.89 18.42
C TYR A 18 1.29 16.66 19.24
N SER A 19 1.54 16.81 20.53
CA SER A 19 1.86 15.73 21.45
C SER A 19 0.71 14.74 21.65
N LEU A 20 -0.53 15.24 21.76
CA LEU A 20 -1.72 14.41 21.91
C LEU A 20 -2.06 13.62 20.63
N ALA A 21 -1.85 14.20 19.46
CA ALA A 21 -2.05 13.51 18.18
C ALA A 21 -1.01 12.39 17.99
N ASN A 22 0.25 12.61 18.36
CA ASN A 22 1.30 11.60 18.34
C ASN A 22 1.03 10.47 19.36
N SER A 23 0.61 10.78 20.58
CA SER A 23 0.35 9.76 21.62
C SER A 23 -0.81 8.84 21.24
N LYS A 24 -1.84 9.36 20.56
CA LYS A 24 -2.95 8.54 20.05
C LYS A 24 -2.52 7.66 18.89
N PHE A 25 -1.72 8.20 17.98
CA PHE A 25 -1.15 7.46 16.85
C PHE A 25 -0.24 6.32 17.34
N GLU A 26 0.64 6.57 18.31
CA GLU A 26 1.50 5.55 18.91
C GLU A 26 0.72 4.45 19.65
N LYS A 27 -0.36 4.82 20.36
CA LYS A 27 -1.27 3.83 20.97
C LYS A 27 -1.98 2.98 19.92
N ASP A 28 -2.41 3.60 18.81
CA ASP A 28 -3.05 2.93 17.70
C ASP A 28 -2.06 1.97 17.00
N LEU A 29 -0.80 2.37 16.79
CA LEU A 29 0.26 1.51 16.25
C LEU A 29 0.56 0.30 17.15
N LYS A 30 0.65 0.50 18.47
CA LYS A 30 0.85 -0.61 19.43
C LYS A 30 -0.31 -1.62 19.40
N LYS A 31 -1.55 -1.15 19.21
CA LYS A 31 -2.72 -2.02 19.11
C LYS A 31 -2.70 -2.89 17.85
N ILE A 32 -2.18 -2.35 16.76
CA ILE A 32 -2.10 -3.02 15.46
C ILE A 32 -0.89 -3.94 15.37
N SER A 33 0.15 -3.67 16.16
CA SER A 33 1.41 -4.43 16.09
C SER A 33 1.21 -5.94 16.27
N LYS A 34 0.17 -6.37 17.01
CA LYS A 34 -0.19 -7.77 17.15
C LYS A 34 -0.86 -8.40 15.92
N ASP A 35 -1.32 -7.58 14.96
CA ASP A 35 -1.84 -8.07 13.70
C ASP A 35 -0.74 -8.18 12.63
N ASN A 36 0.46 -7.67 12.93
CA ASN A 36 1.65 -7.81 12.13
C ASN A 36 2.39 -9.10 12.48
N GLY A 37 3.02 -9.71 11.51
CA GLY A 37 3.82 -10.89 11.79
C GLY A 37 4.24 -11.65 10.54
N PHE A 38 5.21 -12.52 10.71
CA PHE A 38 5.50 -13.55 9.73
C PHE A 38 4.33 -14.53 9.69
N VAL A 39 3.91 -14.89 8.51
CA VAL A 39 2.77 -15.79 8.30
C VAL A 39 3.16 -16.96 7.41
N ASP A 40 2.64 -18.12 7.72
CA ASP A 40 2.78 -19.31 6.90
C ASP A 40 1.72 -19.38 5.78
N ASN A 41 1.66 -20.49 5.07
CA ASN A 41 0.68 -20.71 3.99
C ASN A 41 -0.77 -20.84 4.46
N LYS A 42 -1.01 -20.99 5.77
CA LYS A 42 -2.34 -20.97 6.42
C LYS A 42 -2.69 -19.62 7.05
N GLU A 43 -1.76 -18.64 6.93
CA GLU A 43 -1.83 -17.33 7.60
C GLU A 43 -1.68 -17.41 9.13
N GLU A 44 -1.07 -18.49 9.65
CA GLU A 44 -0.71 -18.60 11.05
C GLU A 44 0.56 -17.78 11.32
N VAL A 45 0.54 -17.01 12.42
CA VAL A 45 1.64 -16.12 12.77
C VAL A 45 2.75 -16.88 13.49
N TYR A 46 4.00 -16.64 13.10
CA TYR A 46 5.18 -17.19 13.76
C TYR A 46 6.26 -16.13 14.04
N SER A 47 7.25 -16.47 14.88
CA SER A 47 8.32 -15.55 15.27
C SER A 47 9.40 -15.43 14.18
N SER A 48 10.00 -14.24 14.05
CA SER A 48 11.17 -13.99 13.19
C SER A 48 12.40 -14.78 13.60
N GLU A 49 12.49 -15.19 14.86
CA GLU A 49 13.59 -16.04 15.40
C GLU A 49 13.68 -17.38 14.71
N GLN A 50 12.57 -17.88 14.14
CA GLN A 50 12.55 -19.11 13.34
C GLN A 50 13.21 -18.97 11.97
N ILE A 51 13.60 -17.75 11.56
CA ILE A 51 14.27 -17.49 10.29
C ILE A 51 15.77 -17.32 10.55
N THR A 52 16.49 -18.42 10.48
CA THR A 52 17.92 -18.47 10.81
C THR A 52 18.82 -17.95 9.69
N ASP A 53 18.38 -18.05 8.45
CA ASP A 53 19.15 -17.63 7.27
C ASP A 53 18.47 -16.44 6.57
N LYS A 54 18.61 -15.24 7.17
CA LYS A 54 17.99 -14.01 6.67
C LYS A 54 18.57 -13.55 5.33
N LYS A 55 19.85 -13.78 5.09
CA LYS A 55 20.55 -13.38 3.85
C LYS A 55 20.07 -14.18 2.64
N ASN A 56 19.82 -15.47 2.80
CA ASN A 56 19.27 -16.33 1.75
C ASN A 56 17.74 -16.43 1.81
N THR A 57 17.09 -15.46 2.44
CA THR A 57 15.63 -15.36 2.49
C THR A 57 15.13 -14.22 1.61
N ILE A 58 14.21 -14.51 0.70
CA ILE A 58 13.37 -13.50 0.06
C ILE A 58 12.24 -13.17 1.03
N LEU A 59 12.27 -11.96 1.59
CA LEU A 59 11.21 -11.47 2.47
C LEU A 59 10.18 -10.70 1.67
N ILE A 60 8.97 -11.25 1.54
CA ILE A 60 7.83 -10.54 0.95
C ILE A 60 7.07 -9.81 2.06
N ILE A 61 7.07 -8.49 2.03
CA ILE A 61 6.29 -7.66 2.94
C ILE A 61 4.97 -7.30 2.26
N TYR A 62 3.87 -7.92 2.70
CA TYR A 62 2.55 -7.68 2.13
C TYR A 62 1.78 -6.61 2.91
N THR A 63 1.27 -5.62 2.20
CA THR A 63 0.45 -4.54 2.75
C THR A 63 -0.94 -4.53 2.10
N HIS A 64 -1.98 -4.55 2.94
CA HIS A 64 -3.37 -4.56 2.48
C HIS A 64 -3.83 -3.25 1.84
N GLY A 65 -4.96 -3.28 1.14
CA GLY A 65 -5.59 -2.13 0.50
C GLY A 65 -6.07 -1.05 1.48
N ALA A 66 -6.71 -0.02 0.95
CA ALA A 66 -7.38 0.98 1.77
C ALA A 66 -8.59 0.34 2.45
N SER A 67 -8.69 0.49 3.75
CA SER A 67 -9.91 0.20 4.47
C SER A 67 -10.72 1.49 4.65
N ASN A 68 -11.99 1.46 4.30
CA ASN A 68 -12.93 2.52 4.66
C ASN A 68 -13.29 2.47 6.15
N ASP A 69 -12.78 1.47 6.85
CA ASP A 69 -13.06 1.27 8.24
C ASP A 69 -12.19 2.14 9.12
N GLN A 70 -12.86 2.92 9.93
CA GLN A 70 -12.22 3.79 10.93
C GLN A 70 -11.70 3.00 12.14
N LYS A 71 -11.96 1.69 12.19
CA LYS A 71 -11.55 0.81 13.28
C LYS A 71 -10.28 0.07 12.89
N ILE A 72 -9.27 0.23 13.71
CA ILE A 72 -7.98 -0.44 13.62
C ILE A 72 -8.10 -1.98 13.65
N ASP A 73 -9.17 -2.49 14.26
CA ASP A 73 -9.42 -3.91 14.50
C ASP A 73 -9.69 -4.74 13.22
N LYS A 74 -9.72 -4.11 12.05
CA LYS A 74 -10.07 -4.76 10.78
C LYS A 74 -8.91 -5.08 9.85
N CYS A 75 -7.69 -4.98 10.33
CA CYS A 75 -6.53 -5.45 9.57
C CYS A 75 -6.58 -6.95 9.26
N LEU A 76 -7.30 -7.73 10.06
CA LEU A 76 -7.55 -9.15 9.84
C LEU A 76 -8.93 -9.44 9.22
N SER A 77 -9.66 -8.43 8.75
CA SER A 77 -10.89 -8.68 7.99
C SER A 77 -10.57 -9.45 6.71
N SER A 78 -11.57 -10.15 6.19
CA SER A 78 -11.44 -10.99 4.98
C SER A 78 -10.84 -10.26 3.76
N TRP A 79 -10.92 -8.93 3.75
CA TRP A 79 -10.39 -8.05 2.70
C TRP A 79 -8.91 -7.67 2.87
N ASN A 80 -8.42 -7.74 4.10
CA ASN A 80 -7.08 -7.27 4.46
C ASN A 80 -6.12 -8.42 4.77
N LYS A 81 -6.61 -9.64 4.71
CA LYS A 81 -5.79 -10.85 4.82
C LYS A 81 -4.78 -10.93 3.69
N VAL A 82 -3.69 -11.62 3.94
CA VAL A 82 -2.73 -11.95 2.89
C VAL A 82 -3.43 -12.87 1.88
N PRO A 83 -3.47 -12.53 0.59
CA PRO A 83 -4.18 -13.32 -0.39
C PRO A 83 -3.49 -14.66 -0.66
N SER A 84 -4.29 -15.67 -1.01
CA SER A 84 -3.79 -17.03 -1.25
C SER A 84 -2.66 -17.09 -2.28
N VAL A 85 -2.66 -16.21 -3.28
CA VAL A 85 -1.59 -16.12 -4.27
C VAL A 85 -0.24 -15.73 -3.65
N ILE A 86 -0.25 -14.89 -2.63
CA ILE A 86 0.97 -14.52 -1.89
C ILE A 86 1.32 -15.61 -0.88
N LEU A 87 0.33 -16.13 -0.12
CA LEU A 87 0.55 -17.21 0.84
C LEU A 87 1.13 -18.47 0.19
N SER A 88 0.71 -18.77 -1.05
CA SER A 88 1.23 -19.92 -1.79
C SER A 88 2.72 -19.82 -2.13
N LEU A 89 3.33 -18.66 -1.99
CA LEU A 89 4.78 -18.47 -2.17
C LEU A 89 5.57 -18.85 -0.91
N HIS A 90 4.93 -18.94 0.25
CA HIS A 90 5.62 -19.27 1.50
C HIS A 90 6.40 -20.57 1.39
N ASN A 91 7.66 -20.55 1.79
CA ASN A 91 8.62 -21.66 1.70
C ASN A 91 8.94 -22.16 0.28
N LYS A 92 8.40 -21.54 -0.78
CA LYS A 92 8.91 -21.83 -2.12
C LYS A 92 10.37 -21.42 -2.21
N LYS A 93 11.11 -22.13 -3.04
CA LYS A 93 12.52 -21.85 -3.32
C LYS A 93 12.62 -21.16 -4.68
N ILE A 94 13.27 -20.01 -4.71
CA ILE A 94 13.65 -19.29 -5.92
C ILE A 94 15.18 -19.31 -5.98
N LYS A 95 15.75 -20.05 -6.93
CA LYS A 95 17.18 -20.33 -6.94
C LYS A 95 17.65 -20.87 -5.58
N ASN A 96 18.50 -20.14 -4.86
CA ASN A 96 19.03 -20.54 -3.55
C ASN A 96 18.27 -19.88 -2.38
N TYR A 97 17.24 -19.07 -2.66
CA TYR A 97 16.51 -18.30 -1.63
C TYR A 97 15.21 -18.99 -1.25
N HIS A 98 14.89 -18.98 0.03
CA HIS A 98 13.57 -19.38 0.55
C HIS A 98 12.67 -18.16 0.74
N ILE A 99 11.41 -18.27 0.36
CA ILE A 99 10.45 -17.16 0.51
C ILE A 99 9.82 -17.22 1.90
N LYS A 100 9.84 -16.08 2.59
CA LYS A 100 9.08 -15.82 3.81
C LYS A 100 8.15 -14.63 3.60
N ILE A 101 7.00 -14.64 4.29
CA ILE A 101 5.96 -13.63 4.12
C ILE A 101 5.74 -12.91 5.42
N TYR A 102 5.78 -11.59 5.39
CA TYR A 102 5.41 -10.75 6.51
C TYR A 102 4.14 -9.98 6.19
N ARG A 103 3.12 -10.13 7.03
CA ARG A 103 1.89 -9.34 6.96
C ARG A 103 2.09 -8.02 7.67
N LEU A 104 2.00 -6.91 6.94
CA LEU A 104 2.08 -5.58 7.48
C LEU A 104 0.70 -4.91 7.47
N CYS A 105 0.15 -4.71 8.66
CA CYS A 105 -1.02 -3.90 8.89
C CYS A 105 -0.59 -2.47 9.20
N SER A 106 -0.82 -1.56 8.28
CA SER A 106 -0.39 -0.17 8.42
C SER A 106 -1.23 0.63 9.42
N GLY A 107 -2.39 0.14 9.82
CA GLY A 107 -3.28 0.83 10.77
C GLY A 107 -3.75 2.21 10.38
N VAL A 108 -3.45 2.65 9.18
CA VAL A 108 -3.90 3.95 8.69
C VAL A 108 -5.40 3.88 8.45
N ARG A 109 -6.13 4.64 9.25
CA ARG A 109 -7.60 4.69 9.19
C ARG A 109 -8.05 5.24 7.83
N GLY A 110 -9.16 4.72 7.34
CA GLY A 110 -9.93 5.33 6.27
C GLY A 110 -10.41 6.76 6.65
N TRP A 111 -11.04 7.43 5.71
CA TRP A 111 -11.56 8.76 5.95
C TRP A 111 -12.84 8.70 6.76
N SER A 112 -12.96 9.54 7.76
CA SER A 112 -14.22 9.74 8.45
C SER A 112 -15.24 10.38 7.51
N LYS A 113 -16.52 10.12 7.74
CA LYS A 113 -17.59 10.79 6.99
C LYS A 113 -17.44 12.32 7.08
N LYS A 114 -17.08 12.84 8.24
CA LYS A 114 -16.83 14.28 8.45
C LYS A 114 -15.71 14.82 7.57
N GLU A 115 -14.62 14.08 7.38
CA GLU A 115 -13.53 14.46 6.48
C GLU A 115 -13.96 14.41 5.02
N GLN A 116 -14.71 13.38 4.62
CA GLN A 116 -15.29 13.28 3.28
C GLN A 116 -16.26 14.42 3.00
N ASP A 117 -17.18 14.72 3.93
CA ASP A 117 -18.13 15.81 3.80
C ASP A 117 -17.44 17.17 3.71
N LYS A 118 -16.36 17.38 4.49
CA LYS A 118 -15.56 18.61 4.42
C LYS A 118 -14.92 18.78 3.05
N MET A 119 -14.34 17.73 2.50
CA MET A 119 -13.76 17.75 1.16
C MET A 119 -14.81 17.96 0.07
N TRP A 120 -15.97 17.33 0.23
CA TRP A 120 -17.07 17.49 -0.70
C TRP A 120 -17.61 18.93 -0.73
N LYS A 121 -17.77 19.54 0.45
CA LYS A 121 -18.16 20.95 0.56
C LYS A 121 -17.14 21.89 -0.06
N ALA A 122 -15.86 21.64 0.16
CA ALA A 122 -14.78 22.41 -0.43
C ALA A 122 -14.77 22.30 -1.95
N HIS A 123 -14.90 21.07 -2.47
CA HIS A 123 -14.99 20.83 -3.92
C HIS A 123 -16.17 21.58 -4.55
N LYS A 124 -17.35 21.54 -3.95
CA LYS A 124 -18.53 22.26 -4.46
C LYS A 124 -18.37 23.78 -4.44
N LYS A 125 -17.67 24.32 -3.45
CA LYS A 125 -17.52 25.76 -3.26
C LYS A 125 -16.42 26.37 -4.11
N TYR A 126 -15.31 25.66 -4.25
CA TYR A 126 -14.05 26.19 -4.78
C TYR A 126 -13.56 25.46 -6.03
N GLY A 127 -14.33 24.49 -6.52
CA GLY A 127 -13.86 23.61 -7.57
C GLY A 127 -12.81 22.62 -7.05
N THR A 128 -11.82 22.29 -7.89
CA THR A 128 -10.79 21.31 -7.56
C THR A 128 -9.70 21.83 -6.64
N LEU A 129 -9.57 23.14 -6.48
CA LEU A 129 -8.49 23.81 -5.76
C LEU A 129 -9.06 24.70 -4.65
N ASP A 130 -9.26 24.14 -3.47
CA ASP A 130 -9.38 24.95 -2.25
C ASP A 130 -8.00 25.06 -1.60
N LEU A 131 -7.36 26.20 -1.78
CA LEU A 131 -6.04 26.52 -1.22
C LEU A 131 -5.98 26.39 0.30
N LYS A 132 -7.13 26.43 0.99
CA LYS A 132 -7.20 26.21 2.45
C LYS A 132 -7.16 24.74 2.85
N LEU A 133 -7.50 23.83 1.93
CA LEU A 133 -7.52 22.38 2.17
C LEU A 133 -6.45 21.64 1.40
N THR A 134 -5.71 22.35 0.57
CA THR A 134 -4.58 21.83 -0.19
C THR A 134 -3.28 22.40 0.37
N ASP A 135 -2.17 21.72 0.09
CA ASP A 135 -0.84 22.32 0.28
C ASP A 135 -0.51 23.26 -0.89
N LYS A 136 0.72 23.80 -0.87
CA LYS A 136 1.22 24.70 -1.91
C LYS A 136 1.19 24.10 -3.32
N ASP A 137 1.16 22.77 -3.43
CA ASP A 137 1.17 22.02 -4.69
C ASP A 137 -0.26 21.64 -5.12
N GLY A 138 -1.27 22.15 -4.45
CA GLY A 138 -2.69 21.85 -4.74
C GLY A 138 -3.17 20.49 -4.20
N THR A 139 -2.33 19.74 -3.49
CA THR A 139 -2.68 18.40 -2.96
C THR A 139 -3.52 18.54 -1.69
N PRO A 140 -4.67 17.86 -1.59
CA PRO A 140 -5.49 17.86 -0.38
C PRO A 140 -4.72 17.36 0.83
N LEU A 141 -4.51 18.23 1.82
CA LEU A 141 -3.70 17.97 3.01
C LEU A 141 -4.10 16.69 3.75
N ILE A 142 -5.41 16.47 3.93
CA ILE A 142 -5.91 15.29 4.65
C ILE A 142 -5.50 13.99 3.94
N LYS A 143 -5.56 13.98 2.60
CA LYS A 143 -5.23 12.79 1.82
C LYS A 143 -3.73 12.54 1.76
N LYS A 144 -2.96 13.60 1.55
CA LYS A 144 -1.49 13.55 1.58
C LYS A 144 -0.99 13.01 2.91
N GLN A 145 -1.52 13.51 4.03
CA GLN A 145 -1.12 13.04 5.37
C GLN A 145 -1.34 11.54 5.56
N LYS A 146 -2.50 11.00 5.16
CA LYS A 146 -2.79 9.56 5.30
C LYS A 146 -1.92 8.69 4.41
N GLN A 147 -1.69 9.11 3.18
CA GLN A 147 -0.79 8.39 2.26
C GLN A 147 0.64 8.41 2.79
N ASN A 148 1.12 9.55 3.25
CA ASN A 148 2.45 9.68 3.82
C ASN A 148 2.61 8.87 5.11
N GLN A 149 1.59 8.78 5.96
CA GLN A 149 1.61 7.90 7.13
C GLN A 149 1.80 6.43 6.74
N LYS A 150 1.04 5.96 5.75
CA LYS A 150 1.14 4.56 5.30
C LYS A 150 2.51 4.28 4.70
N LEU A 151 3.01 5.19 3.86
CA LEU A 151 4.33 5.09 3.26
C LEU A 151 5.42 5.05 4.34
N ARG A 152 5.35 5.93 5.34
CA ARG A 152 6.29 5.95 6.47
C ARG A 152 6.31 4.63 7.21
N ILE A 153 5.14 4.07 7.57
CA ILE A 153 5.03 2.81 8.30
C ILE A 153 5.64 1.65 7.50
N ILE A 154 5.41 1.59 6.18
CA ILE A 154 6.00 0.55 5.35
C ILE A 154 7.52 0.73 5.31
N LYS A 155 8.00 1.97 5.09
CA LYS A 155 9.44 2.27 5.06
C LYS A 155 10.14 1.90 6.37
N GLU A 156 9.62 2.37 7.51
CA GLU A 156 10.16 2.05 8.83
C GLU A 156 10.25 0.52 9.05
N LYS A 157 9.25 -0.23 8.56
CA LYS A 157 9.29 -1.68 8.69
C LYS A 157 10.32 -2.34 7.79
N VAL A 158 10.54 -1.81 6.59
CA VAL A 158 11.60 -2.26 5.69
C VAL A 158 12.96 -1.98 6.32
N ASP A 159 13.19 -0.76 6.80
CA ASP A 159 14.44 -0.37 7.47
C ASP A 159 14.77 -1.33 8.63
N ASN A 160 13.80 -1.62 9.50
CA ASN A 160 13.97 -2.56 10.61
C ASN A 160 14.39 -3.96 10.13
N PHE A 161 13.82 -4.46 9.04
CA PHE A 161 14.22 -5.78 8.51
C PHE A 161 15.60 -5.77 7.88
N ILE A 162 16.01 -4.67 7.26
CA ILE A 162 17.38 -4.51 6.77
C ILE A 162 18.36 -4.52 7.95
N GLU A 163 18.04 -3.81 9.05
CA GLU A 163 18.85 -3.82 10.29
C GLU A 163 18.88 -5.23 10.93
N GLU A 164 17.80 -5.99 10.81
CA GLU A 164 17.75 -7.39 11.24
C GLU A 164 18.56 -8.35 10.35
N GLY A 165 19.08 -7.91 9.20
CA GLY A 165 19.95 -8.68 8.29
C GLY A 165 19.22 -9.30 7.08
N PHE A 166 17.99 -8.87 6.76
CA PHE A 166 17.35 -9.25 5.49
C PHE A 166 17.89 -8.39 4.34
N GLU A 167 18.46 -9.03 3.32
CA GLU A 167 19.05 -8.36 2.15
C GLU A 167 18.14 -8.42 0.90
N ASN A 168 17.16 -9.33 0.89
CA ASN A 168 16.34 -9.63 -0.28
C ASN A 168 14.86 -9.35 0.01
N ILE A 169 14.51 -8.07 0.05
CA ILE A 169 13.14 -7.63 0.35
C ILE A 169 12.37 -7.39 -0.94
N VAL A 170 11.15 -7.91 -1.01
CA VAL A 170 10.15 -7.62 -2.05
C VAL A 170 8.92 -7.05 -1.39
N LEU A 171 8.45 -5.91 -1.88
CA LEU A 171 7.21 -5.32 -1.41
C LEU A 171 6.03 -5.92 -2.17
N ALA A 172 4.95 -6.20 -1.48
CA ALA A 172 3.73 -6.67 -2.12
C ALA A 172 2.52 -5.95 -1.53
N GLY A 173 1.46 -5.80 -2.32
CA GLY A 173 0.24 -5.24 -1.76
C GLY A 173 -0.90 -5.19 -2.74
N HIS A 174 -2.10 -5.06 -2.17
CA HIS A 174 -3.33 -4.86 -2.90
C HIS A 174 -3.76 -3.38 -2.87
N SER A 175 -4.32 -2.90 -3.97
CA SER A 175 -4.93 -1.56 -4.02
C SER A 175 -3.98 -0.47 -3.50
N SER A 176 -4.41 0.31 -2.51
CA SER A 176 -3.59 1.33 -1.85
C SER A 176 -2.28 0.78 -1.23
N GLY A 177 -2.27 -0.46 -0.73
CA GLY A 177 -1.05 -1.11 -0.23
C GLY A 177 -0.03 -1.34 -1.33
N GLY A 178 -0.47 -1.88 -2.46
CA GLY A 178 0.37 -2.05 -3.64
C GLY A 178 0.88 -0.71 -4.17
N TRP A 179 0.02 0.31 -4.22
CA TRP A 179 0.42 1.63 -4.69
C TRP A 179 1.49 2.29 -3.80
N GLN A 180 1.38 2.17 -2.48
CA GLN A 180 2.42 2.66 -1.58
C GLN A 180 3.73 1.86 -1.70
N SER A 181 3.65 0.56 -1.93
CA SER A 181 4.82 -0.28 -2.21
C SER A 181 5.56 0.19 -3.46
N ILE A 182 4.83 0.53 -4.54
CA ILE A 182 5.40 1.10 -5.76
C ILE A 182 6.08 2.44 -5.47
N LYS A 183 5.43 3.32 -4.71
CA LYS A 183 6.00 4.62 -4.34
C LYS A 183 7.29 4.48 -3.53
N ILE A 184 7.36 3.54 -2.61
CA ILE A 184 8.57 3.29 -1.83
C ILE A 184 9.70 2.83 -2.75
N LYS A 185 9.44 1.86 -3.63
CA LYS A 185 10.45 1.36 -4.56
C LYS A 185 10.92 2.44 -5.54
N ALA A 186 10.02 3.28 -6.01
CA ALA A 186 10.36 4.40 -6.88
C ALA A 186 11.21 5.45 -6.17
N LYS A 187 10.88 5.76 -4.91
CA LYS A 187 11.55 6.82 -4.14
C LYS A 187 12.84 6.36 -3.45
N PHE A 188 12.91 5.09 -3.11
CA PHE A 188 14.01 4.46 -2.38
C PHE A 188 14.34 3.12 -3.05
N PRO A 189 14.94 3.16 -4.24
CA PRO A 189 15.11 1.96 -5.07
C PRO A 189 16.00 0.88 -4.42
N GLU A 190 16.86 1.26 -3.46
CA GLU A 190 17.75 0.37 -2.73
C GLU A 190 17.04 -0.45 -1.64
N LEU A 191 15.91 0.02 -1.11
CA LEU A 191 15.23 -0.61 0.03
C LEU A 191 14.56 -1.95 -0.30
N ALA A 192 14.22 -2.18 -1.56
CA ALA A 192 13.61 -3.43 -1.98
C ALA A 192 14.11 -3.83 -3.37
N LYS A 193 14.16 -5.14 -3.65
CA LYS A 193 14.54 -5.65 -4.97
C LYS A 193 13.44 -5.43 -6.00
N GLY A 194 12.16 -5.50 -5.59
CA GLY A 194 11.03 -5.34 -6.50
C GLY A 194 9.68 -5.22 -5.79
N VAL A 195 8.62 -5.10 -6.61
CA VAL A 195 7.24 -4.92 -6.13
C VAL A 195 6.27 -5.87 -6.82
N ILE A 196 5.34 -6.45 -6.04
CA ILE A 196 4.18 -7.20 -6.52
C ILE A 196 2.92 -6.37 -6.24
N GLY A 197 2.37 -5.74 -7.27
CA GLY A 197 1.18 -4.89 -7.18
C GLY A 197 -0.08 -5.64 -7.63
N LEU A 198 -0.92 -6.03 -6.67
CA LEU A 198 -2.20 -6.68 -6.94
C LEU A 198 -3.28 -5.59 -7.06
N HIS A 199 -3.75 -5.30 -8.28
CA HIS A 199 -4.68 -4.21 -8.54
C HIS A 199 -4.27 -2.91 -7.82
N ALA A 200 -2.96 -2.62 -7.83
CA ALA A 200 -2.37 -1.50 -7.11
C ALA A 200 -2.98 -0.18 -7.55
N GLY A 201 -3.40 0.66 -6.62
CA GLY A 201 -4.03 1.93 -6.99
C GLY A 201 -4.33 2.86 -5.84
N ALA A 202 -4.49 4.12 -6.20
CA ALA A 202 -4.88 5.19 -5.29
C ALA A 202 -5.87 6.14 -5.99
N GLY A 203 -6.56 6.97 -5.23
CA GLY A 203 -7.39 8.02 -5.79
C GLY A 203 -8.86 7.65 -6.02
N GLY A 204 -9.33 6.50 -5.51
CA GLY A 204 -10.72 6.08 -5.67
C GLY A 204 -11.00 5.45 -7.04
N THR A 205 -12.28 5.36 -7.43
CA THR A 205 -12.69 4.78 -8.71
C THR A 205 -12.35 5.68 -9.89
N VAL A 206 -12.33 5.13 -11.10
CA VAL A 206 -12.18 5.89 -12.35
C VAL A 206 -13.22 7.01 -12.43
N LYS A 207 -14.48 6.73 -12.04
CA LYS A 207 -15.53 7.74 -11.97
C LYS A 207 -15.17 8.88 -10.99
N ASN A 208 -14.73 8.54 -9.80
CA ASN A 208 -14.32 9.54 -8.82
C ASN A 208 -13.21 10.45 -9.33
N ARG A 209 -12.25 9.91 -10.10
CA ARG A 209 -11.15 10.72 -10.66
C ARG A 209 -11.61 11.67 -11.74
N LYS A 210 -12.61 11.27 -12.55
CA LYS A 210 -13.25 12.18 -13.53
C LYS A 210 -14.00 13.33 -12.85
N ASP A 211 -14.73 12.99 -11.78
CA ASP A 211 -15.50 13.99 -11.03
C ASP A 211 -14.58 14.90 -10.19
N TRP A 212 -13.38 14.44 -9.87
CA TRP A 212 -12.41 15.07 -8.98
C TRP A 212 -10.99 14.95 -9.53
N PRO A 213 -10.61 15.76 -10.53
CA PRO A 213 -9.32 15.64 -11.24
C PRO A 213 -8.09 15.65 -10.33
N TRP A 214 -8.11 16.40 -9.23
CA TRP A 214 -7.03 16.42 -8.24
C TRP A 214 -6.72 15.04 -7.59
N TRP A 215 -7.60 14.05 -7.74
CA TRP A 215 -7.31 12.68 -7.32
C TRP A 215 -6.35 11.98 -8.28
N GLU A 216 -6.34 12.39 -9.52
CA GLU A 216 -5.37 11.90 -10.50
C GLU A 216 -3.97 12.42 -10.15
N ASP A 217 -3.86 13.72 -9.83
CA ASP A 217 -2.60 14.34 -9.42
C ASP A 217 -1.98 13.64 -8.20
N ILE A 218 -2.82 13.28 -7.20
CA ILE A 218 -2.38 12.55 -6.01
C ILE A 218 -1.82 11.17 -6.35
N ARG A 219 -2.33 10.49 -7.38
CA ARG A 219 -1.81 9.17 -7.76
C ARG A 219 -0.36 9.25 -8.17
N TYR A 220 -0.03 10.24 -8.97
CA TYR A 220 1.30 10.41 -9.56
C TYR A 220 2.21 11.33 -8.75
N TYR A 221 1.69 11.98 -7.73
CA TYR A 221 2.51 12.74 -6.79
C TYR A 221 3.58 11.83 -6.17
N ASP A 222 4.81 12.22 -6.22
CA ASP A 222 6.02 11.48 -5.83
C ASP A 222 6.59 10.50 -6.91
N PHE A 223 6.01 10.43 -8.12
CA PHE A 223 6.61 9.68 -9.24
C PHE A 223 7.35 10.56 -10.24
N VAL A 224 7.95 11.65 -9.77
CA VAL A 224 8.74 12.56 -10.58
C VAL A 224 10.22 12.14 -10.74
N GLU A 225 10.60 11.02 -10.13
CA GLU A 225 11.97 10.51 -10.14
C GLU A 225 12.19 9.45 -11.22
N ASP A 226 13.44 9.02 -11.38
CA ASP A 226 13.81 7.96 -12.31
C ASP A 226 13.13 6.63 -11.94
N LEU A 227 12.23 6.16 -12.79
CA LEU A 227 11.50 4.91 -12.63
C LEU A 227 12.20 3.70 -13.24
N SER A 228 13.39 3.85 -13.82
CA SER A 228 14.13 2.77 -14.50
C SER A 228 14.41 1.57 -13.57
N GLN A 229 14.56 1.84 -12.26
CA GLN A 229 14.84 0.83 -11.24
C GLN A 229 13.59 0.33 -10.51
N LEU A 230 12.38 0.61 -11.03
CA LEU A 230 11.15 0.25 -10.33
C LEU A 230 11.02 -1.25 -10.09
N ASN A 231 11.41 -2.08 -11.05
CA ASN A 231 11.29 -3.53 -10.97
C ASN A 231 9.96 -3.96 -10.35
N ALA A 232 8.91 -4.05 -11.15
CA ALA A 232 7.58 -4.35 -10.65
C ALA A 232 6.81 -5.34 -11.52
N ILE A 233 5.93 -6.11 -10.89
CA ILE A 233 4.88 -6.86 -11.57
C ILE A 233 3.52 -6.32 -11.13
N PHE A 234 2.69 -5.90 -12.10
CA PHE A 234 1.33 -5.43 -11.86
C PHE A 234 0.32 -6.46 -12.35
N VAL A 235 -0.51 -6.92 -11.44
CA VAL A 235 -1.70 -7.73 -11.76
C VAL A 235 -2.87 -6.79 -11.95
N THR A 236 -3.50 -6.85 -13.13
CA THR A 236 -4.55 -5.91 -13.56
C THR A 236 -5.74 -6.67 -14.16
N HIS A 237 -6.88 -5.98 -14.27
CA HIS A 237 -8.08 -6.50 -14.92
C HIS A 237 -8.81 -5.36 -15.64
N ASP A 238 -9.27 -5.57 -16.87
CA ASP A 238 -9.91 -4.53 -17.71
C ASP A 238 -11.16 -3.92 -17.07
N LYS A 239 -11.91 -4.73 -16.33
CA LYS A 239 -13.14 -4.31 -15.66
C LYS A 239 -12.94 -3.87 -14.20
N ASP A 240 -11.70 -3.61 -13.79
CA ASP A 240 -11.43 -3.02 -12.49
C ASP A 240 -11.90 -1.56 -12.48
N HIS A 241 -12.87 -1.24 -11.64
CA HIS A 241 -13.43 0.11 -11.53
C HIS A 241 -12.49 1.12 -10.87
N TYR A 242 -11.46 0.64 -10.19
CA TYR A 242 -10.46 1.49 -9.54
C TYR A 242 -9.26 1.71 -10.45
N ASN A 243 -8.75 0.65 -11.09
CA ASN A 243 -7.52 0.71 -11.88
C ASN A 243 -7.53 -0.34 -12.99
N SER A 244 -7.92 0.06 -14.18
CA SER A 244 -7.75 -0.74 -15.39
C SER A 244 -6.30 -0.67 -15.90
N PRO A 245 -5.86 -1.53 -16.83
CA PRO A 245 -4.52 -1.45 -17.42
C PRO A 245 -4.14 -0.05 -17.95
N LYS A 246 -5.12 0.70 -18.46
CA LYS A 246 -4.91 2.08 -18.98
C LYS A 246 -4.48 3.06 -17.89
N ASP A 247 -4.85 2.80 -16.65
CA ASP A 247 -4.51 3.66 -15.51
C ASP A 247 -3.04 3.53 -15.08
N TYR A 248 -2.28 2.66 -15.73
CA TYR A 248 -0.84 2.47 -15.47
C TYR A 248 0.03 2.98 -16.62
N ALA A 249 -0.48 3.90 -17.43
CA ALA A 249 0.23 4.43 -18.62
C ALA A 249 1.64 4.96 -18.28
N LEU A 250 1.84 5.57 -17.10
CA LEU A 250 3.15 6.04 -16.63
C LEU A 250 4.21 4.93 -16.60
N PHE A 251 3.80 3.69 -16.39
CA PHE A 251 4.70 2.54 -16.24
C PHE A 251 4.77 1.66 -17.49
N SER A 252 3.94 1.93 -18.53
CA SER A 252 3.75 1.03 -19.66
C SER A 252 4.99 0.86 -20.54
N ASN A 253 5.85 1.85 -20.57
CA ASN A 253 7.08 1.86 -21.38
C ASN A 253 8.33 1.43 -20.58
N LEU A 254 8.19 1.04 -19.32
CA LEU A 254 9.31 0.64 -18.48
C LEU A 254 9.61 -0.85 -18.68
N SER A 255 10.79 -1.17 -19.20
CA SER A 255 11.26 -2.55 -19.38
C SER A 255 11.39 -3.32 -18.06
N SER A 256 11.52 -2.61 -16.94
CA SER A 256 11.59 -3.16 -15.59
C SER A 256 10.20 -3.49 -15.00
N VAL A 257 9.11 -3.21 -15.74
CA VAL A 257 7.74 -3.46 -15.28
C VAL A 257 7.06 -4.53 -16.14
N LYS A 258 6.54 -5.56 -15.48
CA LYS A 258 5.73 -6.61 -16.11
C LYS A 258 4.26 -6.38 -15.78
N PHE A 259 3.40 -6.37 -16.79
CA PHE A 259 1.95 -6.39 -16.62
C PHE A 259 1.38 -7.78 -16.83
N VAL A 260 0.51 -8.20 -15.93
CA VAL A 260 -0.27 -9.43 -16.01
C VAL A 260 -1.75 -9.06 -16.00
N ASN A 261 -2.33 -8.99 -17.18
CA ASN A 261 -3.78 -8.79 -17.32
C ASN A 261 -4.50 -10.12 -17.12
N ILE A 262 -5.34 -10.18 -16.09
CA ILE A 262 -6.06 -11.41 -15.72
C ILE A 262 -7.51 -11.43 -16.19
N THR A 263 -7.89 -10.59 -17.13
CA THR A 263 -9.26 -10.53 -17.68
C THR A 263 -9.70 -11.89 -18.24
N GLU A 264 -8.80 -12.59 -18.92
CA GLU A 264 -9.05 -13.90 -19.51
C GLU A 264 -8.81 -15.09 -18.55
N SER A 265 -8.57 -14.84 -17.28
CA SER A 265 -8.35 -15.90 -16.29
C SER A 265 -9.59 -16.78 -16.03
N GLY A 266 -10.77 -16.34 -16.48
CA GLY A 266 -12.05 -16.98 -16.17
C GLY A 266 -12.53 -16.71 -14.74
N CYS A 267 -11.78 -15.99 -13.93
CA CYS A 267 -12.17 -15.65 -12.56
C CYS A 267 -13.31 -14.63 -12.57
N LYS A 268 -14.41 -14.99 -11.93
CA LYS A 268 -15.59 -14.14 -11.84
C LYS A 268 -15.58 -13.35 -10.54
N LYS A 269 -16.12 -12.12 -10.60
CA LYS A 269 -16.36 -11.33 -9.39
C LYS A 269 -17.24 -12.10 -8.42
N LYS A 270 -16.89 -12.09 -7.14
CA LYS A 270 -17.77 -12.61 -6.10
C LYS A 270 -19.00 -11.70 -5.98
N LYS A 271 -20.21 -12.29 -5.86
CA LYS A 271 -21.46 -11.52 -5.63
C LYS A 271 -21.35 -10.54 -4.46
N ILE A 272 -20.60 -10.90 -3.41
CA ILE A 272 -20.44 -10.11 -2.18
C ILE A 272 -19.59 -8.86 -2.42
N LEU A 273 -18.61 -8.92 -3.34
CA LEU A 273 -17.62 -7.87 -3.55
C LEU A 273 -18.01 -6.91 -4.68
N GLY A 274 -18.81 -7.38 -5.60
CA GLY A 274 -19.37 -6.58 -6.68
C GLY A 274 -18.37 -6.05 -7.71
N ASP A 275 -17.06 -6.20 -7.48
CA ASP A 275 -16.01 -5.59 -8.30
C ASP A 275 -14.92 -6.59 -8.69
N TYR A 276 -14.28 -6.31 -9.83
CA TYR A 276 -13.11 -7.03 -10.32
C TYR A 276 -11.81 -6.59 -9.63
N HIS A 277 -11.83 -5.50 -8.89
CA HIS A 277 -10.69 -4.99 -8.11
C HIS A 277 -10.12 -5.99 -7.10
N GLU A 278 -10.92 -6.95 -6.67
CA GLU A 278 -10.55 -7.91 -5.63
C GLU A 278 -10.29 -9.32 -6.17
N ILE A 279 -10.34 -9.51 -7.49
CA ILE A 279 -10.12 -10.83 -8.10
C ILE A 279 -8.74 -11.39 -7.73
N ALA A 280 -7.71 -10.54 -7.73
CA ALA A 280 -6.36 -10.98 -7.35
C ALA A 280 -6.22 -11.46 -5.90
N LEU A 281 -7.24 -11.21 -5.05
CA LEU A 281 -7.29 -11.71 -3.66
C LEU A 281 -7.97 -13.07 -3.55
N THR A 282 -8.52 -13.60 -4.65
CA THR A 282 -9.33 -14.83 -4.62
C THR A 282 -8.48 -16.08 -4.80
N LYS A 283 -9.03 -17.21 -4.32
CA LYS A 283 -8.44 -18.53 -4.61
C LYS A 283 -8.41 -18.81 -6.12
N CYS A 284 -9.41 -18.35 -6.87
CA CYS A 284 -9.44 -18.51 -8.33
C CYS A 284 -8.18 -17.94 -8.98
N TYR A 285 -7.78 -16.73 -8.58
CA TYR A 285 -6.54 -16.16 -9.11
C TYR A 285 -5.30 -16.91 -8.62
N ALA A 286 -5.28 -17.39 -7.39
CA ALA A 286 -4.17 -18.21 -6.91
C ALA A 286 -4.01 -19.49 -7.74
N ASP A 287 -5.12 -20.18 -8.06
CA ASP A 287 -5.13 -21.38 -8.90
C ASP A 287 -4.71 -21.08 -10.36
N TYR A 288 -5.10 -19.91 -10.89
CA TYR A 288 -4.63 -19.42 -12.20
C TYR A 288 -3.13 -19.13 -12.18
N GLU A 289 -2.62 -18.47 -11.15
CA GLU A 289 -1.20 -18.11 -11.02
C GLU A 289 -0.32 -19.34 -10.77
N GLU A 290 -0.83 -20.35 -10.09
CA GLU A 290 -0.11 -21.62 -9.91
C GLU A 290 0.20 -22.29 -11.25
N LYS A 291 -0.71 -22.20 -12.23
CA LYS A 291 -0.52 -22.70 -13.58
C LYS A 291 0.40 -21.82 -14.43
N ASN A 292 0.22 -20.51 -14.36
CA ASN A 292 0.93 -19.56 -15.23
C ASN A 292 2.26 -19.08 -14.68
N LYS A 293 2.48 -19.17 -13.36
CA LYS A 293 3.73 -18.85 -12.64
C LYS A 293 4.30 -17.46 -12.92
N ASN A 294 3.43 -16.47 -13.22
CA ASN A 294 3.88 -15.13 -13.57
C ASN A 294 4.68 -14.44 -12.46
N ILE A 295 4.24 -14.58 -11.20
CA ILE A 295 4.92 -14.01 -10.04
C ILE A 295 6.21 -14.77 -9.77
N VAL A 296 6.20 -16.09 -9.88
CA VAL A 296 7.39 -16.93 -9.70
C VAL A 296 8.46 -16.58 -10.74
N GLN A 297 8.10 -16.52 -12.03
CA GLN A 297 9.01 -16.09 -13.10
C GLN A 297 9.55 -14.68 -12.90
N TYR A 298 8.71 -13.78 -12.40
CA TYR A 298 9.16 -12.44 -12.05
C TYR A 298 10.20 -12.47 -10.93
N LEU A 299 9.98 -13.25 -9.87
CA LEU A 299 10.95 -13.40 -8.79
C LEU A 299 12.24 -14.08 -9.27
N GLU A 300 12.15 -15.11 -10.11
CA GLU A 300 13.32 -15.76 -10.72
C GLU A 300 14.18 -14.80 -11.55
N LYS A 301 13.54 -13.85 -12.24
CA LYS A 301 14.25 -12.81 -12.99
C LYS A 301 14.89 -11.76 -12.08
N LEU A 302 14.29 -11.54 -10.92
CA LEU A 302 14.71 -10.51 -9.97
C LEU A 302 15.93 -10.92 -9.15
N PHE A 303 16.08 -12.21 -8.87
CA PHE A 303 17.16 -12.84 -8.11
C PHE A 303 18.01 -13.76 -8.97
#